data_8c34a9fd35a5dbc90df7c962c8f7e978
#
_entry.id   8c34a9fd35a5dbc90df7c962c8f7e978
#
_cell.length_a   1.000
_cell.length_b   1.000
_cell.length_c   1.000
_cell.angle_alpha   90.00
_cell.angle_beta   90.00
_cell.angle_gamma   90.00
#
_symmetry.space_group_name_H-M   'P 1'
#
loop_
_entity.id
_entity.type
_entity.pdbx_description
1 polymer ?
#
loop_
_entity_poly.entity_id
_entity_poly.type
_entity_poly.pdbx_seq_one_letter_code
_entity_poly.pdbx_strand_id
1 'polypeptide(L)'
;GLGDVYKRQFYDSEGNQLWEMENELNGNLLTPVNWTGDGQDFILLNADVERGGMIDGNGIQVVKFPDDGHPTMCAEAVNLCGDTRDEIVTWDYDSMYIYTQDDAPKDDVYAPFKYPDYNASNYRGEYSYREKWW
;
A
#
# COMPACT_ATOMS: atom_id res chain seq x y z
N GLY A 1 -0.78 -31.34 4.74
CA GLY A 1 -0.22 -30.35 3.87
C GLY A 1 -1.03 -29.09 3.93
N LEU A 2 -0.85 -28.38 4.96
CA LEU A 2 -1.61 -27.17 5.24
C LEU A 2 -0.77 -25.94 4.91
N GLY A 3 -0.16 -25.95 3.73
CA GLY A 3 0.34 -24.76 3.10
C GLY A 3 -0.77 -24.20 2.22
N ASP A 4 -1.76 -23.56 2.77
CA ASP A 4 -2.63 -22.72 1.99
C ASP A 4 -1.79 -21.54 1.49
N VAL A 5 -1.17 -21.75 0.34
CA VAL A 5 -0.61 -20.68 -0.46
C VAL A 5 -1.80 -19.86 -0.93
N TYR A 6 -2.06 -18.75 -0.28
CA TYR A 6 -3.10 -17.83 -0.72
C TYR A 6 -2.65 -17.22 -2.04
N LYS A 7 -3.23 -17.73 -3.13
CA LYS A 7 -3.07 -17.12 -4.43
C LYS A 7 -3.96 -15.90 -4.52
N ARG A 8 -3.36 -14.75 -4.79
CA ARG A 8 -4.08 -13.52 -5.12
C ARG A 8 -4.22 -13.45 -6.63
N GLN A 9 -5.44 -13.27 -7.11
CA GLN A 9 -5.76 -13.17 -8.53
C GLN A 9 -6.24 -11.77 -8.84
N PHE A 10 -5.78 -11.25 -9.95
CA PHE A 10 -6.14 -9.92 -10.43
C PHE A 10 -6.94 -10.06 -11.73
N TYR A 11 -8.01 -9.31 -11.83
CA TYR A 11 -8.96 -9.35 -12.91
C TYR A 11 -9.12 -7.95 -13.51
N ASP A 12 -9.41 -7.88 -14.80
CA ASP A 12 -9.86 -6.65 -15.43
C ASP A 12 -11.34 -6.38 -15.12
N SER A 13 -11.84 -5.24 -15.62
CA SER A 13 -13.25 -4.85 -15.43
C SER A 13 -14.24 -5.77 -16.15
N GLU A 14 -13.78 -6.60 -17.08
CA GLU A 14 -14.59 -7.57 -17.82
C GLU A 14 -14.59 -8.96 -17.14
N GLY A 15 -13.78 -9.13 -16.08
CA GLY A 15 -13.67 -10.37 -15.34
C GLY A 15 -12.64 -11.35 -15.89
N ASN A 16 -11.75 -10.93 -16.79
CA ASN A 16 -10.67 -11.77 -17.27
C ASN A 16 -9.52 -11.73 -16.26
N GLN A 17 -8.97 -12.90 -15.93
CA GLN A 17 -7.81 -12.97 -15.07
C GLN A 17 -6.57 -12.43 -15.79
N LEU A 18 -5.97 -11.40 -15.22
CA LEU A 18 -4.76 -10.76 -15.75
C LEU A 18 -3.50 -11.52 -15.31
N TRP A 19 -3.37 -11.74 -14.02
CA TRP A 19 -2.25 -12.45 -13.43
C TRP A 19 -2.60 -12.94 -12.01
N GLU A 20 -1.75 -13.79 -11.46
CA GLU A 20 -1.84 -14.23 -10.07
C GLU A 20 -0.48 -14.12 -9.39
N MET A 21 -0.48 -13.88 -8.08
CA MET A 21 0.73 -13.93 -7.26
C MET A 21 0.52 -14.89 -6.10
N GLU A 22 1.56 -15.65 -5.79
CA GLU A 22 1.64 -16.39 -4.55
C GLU A 22 2.14 -15.45 -3.46
N ASN A 23 1.42 -15.39 -2.37
CA ASN A 23 1.81 -14.56 -1.27
C ASN A 23 1.75 -15.34 0.03
N GLU A 24 2.93 -15.60 0.55
CA GLU A 24 3.13 -16.28 1.82
C GLU A 24 3.04 -15.34 3.02
N LEU A 25 3.01 -14.03 2.76
CA LEU A 25 2.93 -13.05 3.83
C LEU A 25 1.48 -12.80 4.20
N ASN A 26 1.20 -13.03 5.45
CA ASN A 26 -0.04 -12.62 6.05
C ASN A 26 -0.09 -11.08 6.09
N GLY A 27 -1.25 -10.50 5.85
CA GLY A 27 -1.44 -9.07 6.00
C GLY A 27 -1.14 -8.22 4.77
N ASN A 28 -1.27 -8.77 3.57
CA ASN A 28 -1.27 -7.93 2.38
C ASN A 28 -2.51 -7.06 2.33
N LEU A 29 -2.26 -5.78 2.33
CA LEU A 29 -3.28 -4.76 2.39
C LEU A 29 -4.02 -4.66 1.06
N LEU A 30 -3.30 -4.74 -0.06
CA LEU A 30 -3.82 -4.51 -1.42
C LEU A 30 -4.54 -3.15 -1.53
N THR A 31 -3.99 -2.16 -0.85
CA THR A 31 -4.54 -0.81 -0.84
C THR A 31 -4.01 -0.04 -2.05
N PRO A 32 -4.88 0.61 -2.84
CA PRO A 32 -4.43 1.50 -3.91
C PRO A 32 -3.70 2.70 -3.32
N VAL A 33 -2.64 3.13 -4.00
CA VAL A 33 -1.77 4.23 -3.59
C VAL A 33 -1.51 5.14 -4.77
N ASN A 34 -1.91 6.38 -4.67
CA ASN A 34 -1.54 7.41 -5.64
C ASN A 34 -0.14 7.95 -5.33
N TRP A 35 0.87 7.11 -5.57
CA TRP A 35 2.25 7.41 -5.19
C TRP A 35 2.90 8.48 -6.06
N THR A 36 2.64 8.44 -7.37
CA THR A 36 3.27 9.34 -8.35
C THR A 36 2.48 10.62 -8.60
N GLY A 37 1.21 10.65 -8.23
CA GLY A 37 0.33 11.80 -8.46
C GLY A 37 -0.08 12.01 -9.91
N ASP A 38 0.22 11.06 -10.80
CA ASP A 38 -0.09 11.14 -12.23
C ASP A 38 -1.38 10.44 -12.64
N GLY A 39 -2.13 9.94 -11.66
CA GLY A 39 -3.38 9.23 -11.87
C GLY A 39 -3.21 7.73 -12.13
N GLN A 40 -2.00 7.21 -11.96
CA GLN A 40 -1.72 5.78 -11.99
C GLN A 40 -1.47 5.28 -10.57
N ASP A 41 -2.40 4.51 -10.03
CA ASP A 41 -2.25 3.95 -8.69
C ASP A 41 -1.34 2.72 -8.70
N PHE A 42 -0.54 2.62 -7.65
CA PHE A 42 0.13 1.38 -7.28
C PHE A 42 -0.70 0.62 -6.23
N ILE A 43 -0.27 -0.58 -5.91
CA ILE A 43 -0.91 -1.41 -4.90
C ILE A 43 0.08 -1.65 -3.77
N LEU A 44 -0.23 -1.15 -2.58
CA LEU A 44 0.55 -1.42 -1.38
C LEU A 44 0.31 -2.87 -0.93
N LEU A 45 1.38 -3.64 -0.82
CA LEU A 45 1.32 -5.00 -0.30
C LEU A 45 1.42 -5.01 1.23
N ASN A 46 2.56 -4.63 1.74
CA ASN A 46 2.88 -4.56 3.16
C ASN A 46 4.23 -3.83 3.35
N ALA A 47 4.69 -3.70 4.58
CA ALA A 47 5.93 -3.00 4.91
C ALA A 47 7.17 -3.90 4.99
N ASP A 48 7.11 -5.16 4.58
CA ASP A 48 8.27 -6.05 4.60
C ASP A 48 9.34 -5.59 3.60
N VAL A 49 10.61 -5.59 4.03
CA VAL A 49 11.74 -5.06 3.25
C VAL A 49 12.00 -5.86 1.97
N GLU A 50 11.82 -7.18 2.03
CA GLU A 50 12.11 -8.06 0.89
C GLU A 50 10.91 -8.30 -0.01
N ARG A 51 9.74 -8.54 0.60
CA ARG A 51 8.53 -9.02 -0.08
C ARG A 51 7.38 -8.02 -0.05
N GLY A 52 7.57 -6.89 0.63
CA GLY A 52 6.59 -5.82 0.72
C GLY A 52 6.77 -4.75 -0.36
N GLY A 53 6.37 -3.54 -0.02
CA GLY A 53 6.41 -2.41 -0.92
C GLY A 53 5.18 -2.31 -1.80
N MET A 54 5.36 -1.77 -2.98
CA MET A 54 4.26 -1.54 -3.91
C MET A 54 4.49 -2.23 -5.25
N ILE A 55 3.42 -2.71 -5.85
CA ILE A 55 3.38 -3.28 -7.19
C ILE A 55 2.55 -2.40 -8.13
N ASP A 56 2.83 -2.48 -9.40
CA ASP A 56 2.00 -1.90 -10.45
C ASP A 56 0.83 -2.80 -10.84
N GLY A 57 0.01 -2.36 -11.81
CA GLY A 57 -1.12 -3.13 -12.32
C GLY A 57 -0.74 -4.44 -13.04
N ASN A 58 0.54 -4.65 -13.34
CA ASN A 58 1.07 -5.89 -13.94
C ASN A 58 1.68 -6.84 -12.89
N GLY A 59 1.65 -6.47 -11.61
CA GLY A 59 2.22 -7.26 -10.54
C GLY A 59 3.73 -7.12 -10.37
N ILE A 60 4.32 -6.11 -11.01
CA ILE A 60 5.76 -5.83 -10.91
C ILE A 60 6.01 -4.95 -9.68
N GLN A 61 6.95 -5.37 -8.83
CA GLN A 61 7.37 -4.55 -7.70
C GLN A 61 8.09 -3.29 -8.18
N VAL A 62 7.47 -2.14 -7.95
CA VAL A 62 7.97 -0.83 -8.43
C VAL A 62 8.55 0.01 -7.31
N VAL A 63 8.17 -0.23 -6.06
CA VAL A 63 8.69 0.46 -4.88
C VAL A 63 9.03 -0.58 -3.82
N LYS A 64 10.24 -0.46 -3.25
CA LYS A 64 10.68 -1.20 -2.07
C LYS A 64 10.89 -0.26 -0.90
N PHE A 65 10.55 -0.71 0.29
CA PHE A 65 10.95 -0.01 1.50
C PHE A 65 12.44 -0.20 1.77
N PRO A 66 13.14 0.83 2.28
CA PRO A 66 14.54 0.71 2.69
C PRO A 66 14.66 -0.18 3.92
N ASP A 67 15.82 -0.82 4.08
CA ASP A 67 16.17 -1.54 5.31
C ASP A 67 16.72 -0.56 6.35
N ASP A 68 15.84 0.26 6.90
CA ASP A 68 16.15 1.36 7.82
C ASP A 68 15.64 1.10 9.25
N GLY A 69 15.15 -0.11 9.50
CA GLY A 69 14.60 -0.48 10.79
C GLY A 69 13.15 -0.06 11.02
N HIS A 70 12.44 0.32 9.95
CA HIS A 70 11.02 0.66 10.06
C HIS A 70 10.18 -0.53 10.54
N PRO A 71 9.06 -0.27 11.23
CA PRO A 71 8.15 -1.32 11.64
C PRO A 71 7.46 -1.97 10.45
N THR A 72 7.31 -3.29 10.53
CA THR A 72 6.67 -4.09 9.48
C THR A 72 5.30 -4.64 9.89
N MET A 73 4.82 -4.24 11.06
CA MET A 73 3.58 -4.76 11.61
C MET A 73 2.35 -4.25 10.87
N CYS A 74 2.32 -2.95 10.63
CA CYS A 74 1.19 -2.24 10.02
C CYS A 74 1.69 -1.29 8.94
N ALA A 75 0.90 -1.11 7.90
CA ALA A 75 1.14 -0.09 6.88
C ALA A 75 -0.20 0.43 6.35
N GLU A 76 -0.22 1.69 5.92
CA GLU A 76 -1.41 2.30 5.31
C GLU A 76 -1.00 3.41 4.36
N ALA A 77 -1.80 3.61 3.32
CA ALA A 77 -1.67 4.72 2.40
C ALA A 77 -2.62 5.84 2.84
N VAL A 78 -2.07 7.02 3.08
CA VAL A 78 -2.84 8.21 3.48
C VAL A 78 -2.23 9.46 2.88
N ASN A 79 -3.05 10.40 2.44
CA ASN A 79 -2.56 11.71 2.04
C ASN A 79 -2.39 12.60 3.28
N LEU A 80 -1.17 12.87 3.65
CA LEU A 80 -0.83 13.70 4.82
C LEU A 80 -0.33 15.10 4.43
N CYS A 81 0.30 15.21 3.27
CA CYS A 81 0.91 16.47 2.83
C CYS A 81 -0.10 17.39 2.13
N GLY A 82 -1.25 16.86 1.71
CA GLY A 82 -2.28 17.65 1.04
C GLY A 82 -1.94 18.01 -0.41
N ASP A 83 -1.03 17.27 -1.01
CA ASP A 83 -0.76 17.34 -2.45
C ASP A 83 -1.56 16.26 -3.21
N THR A 84 -1.17 15.93 -4.42
CA THR A 84 -1.87 14.94 -5.26
C THR A 84 -1.43 13.50 -4.99
N ARG A 85 -0.53 13.29 -4.03
CA ARG A 85 0.09 11.99 -3.77
C ARG A 85 -0.27 11.49 -2.38
N ASP A 86 -0.23 10.18 -2.23
CA ASP A 86 -0.36 9.52 -0.94
C ASP A 86 1.03 9.28 -0.33
N GLU A 87 1.11 9.40 0.98
CA GLU A 87 2.22 8.93 1.81
C GLU A 87 1.92 7.52 2.31
N ILE A 88 2.99 6.79 2.65
CA ILE A 88 2.87 5.50 3.34
C ILE A 88 3.28 5.66 4.79
N VAL A 89 2.41 5.28 5.67
CA VAL A 89 2.68 5.21 7.11
C VAL A 89 2.89 3.75 7.50
N THR A 90 4.00 3.46 8.15
CA THR A 90 4.25 2.15 8.77
C THR A 90 4.37 2.32 10.27
N TRP A 91 3.84 1.39 11.05
CA TRP A 91 3.89 1.50 12.50
C TRP A 91 3.80 0.15 13.21
N ASP A 92 4.20 0.17 14.46
CA ASP A 92 3.97 -0.88 15.45
C ASP A 92 3.55 -0.25 16.80
N TYR A 93 3.78 -0.94 17.90
CA TYR A 93 3.44 -0.43 19.24
C TYR A 93 4.34 0.69 19.72
N ASP A 94 5.56 0.80 19.19
CA ASP A 94 6.61 1.64 19.73
C ASP A 94 7.06 2.75 18.75
N SER A 95 6.83 2.56 17.45
CA SER A 95 7.38 3.46 16.43
C SER A 95 6.43 3.64 15.23
N MET A 96 6.61 4.77 14.55
CA MET A 96 5.90 5.12 13.34
C MET A 96 6.86 5.79 12.37
N TYR A 97 6.84 5.34 11.11
CA TYR A 97 7.60 5.93 10.02
C TYR A 97 6.64 6.42 8.94
N ILE A 98 6.99 7.52 8.31
CA ILE A 98 6.22 8.11 7.20
C ILE A 98 7.15 8.22 6.01
N TYR A 99 6.76 7.61 4.91
CA TYR A 99 7.48 7.66 3.63
C TYR A 99 6.74 8.58 2.68
N THR A 100 7.47 9.53 2.14
CA THR A 100 7.00 10.45 1.11
C THR A 100 7.86 10.32 -0.13
N GLN A 101 7.39 10.81 -1.25
CA GLN A 101 8.22 10.92 -2.43
C GLN A 101 9.28 12.00 -2.29
N ASP A 102 10.47 11.70 -2.81
CA ASP A 102 11.64 12.59 -2.82
C ASP A 102 11.45 13.78 -3.78
N ASP A 103 10.88 13.52 -4.94
CA ASP A 103 10.63 14.55 -5.93
C ASP A 103 9.48 15.48 -5.52
N ALA A 104 9.68 16.77 -5.70
CA ALA A 104 8.59 17.74 -5.56
C ALA A 104 7.45 17.40 -6.55
N PRO A 105 6.18 17.54 -6.15
CA PRO A 105 5.07 17.36 -7.07
C PRO A 105 5.24 18.33 -8.25
N LYS A 106 4.91 17.83 -9.43
CA LYS A 106 5.06 18.60 -10.68
C LYS A 106 4.28 19.92 -10.68
N ASP A 107 3.19 19.94 -9.94
CA ASP A 107 2.36 21.10 -9.70
C ASP A 107 2.31 21.35 -8.21
N ASP A 108 2.97 22.39 -7.76
CA ASP A 108 3.04 22.83 -6.36
C ASP A 108 1.70 23.40 -5.88
N VAL A 109 0.62 22.77 -6.27
CA VAL A 109 -0.75 23.19 -5.96
C VAL A 109 -1.33 22.24 -4.92
N TYR A 110 -1.72 22.81 -3.79
CA TYR A 110 -2.55 22.09 -2.84
C TYR A 110 -3.79 21.53 -3.54
N ALA A 111 -3.90 20.23 -3.59
CA ALA A 111 -5.04 19.52 -4.14
C ALA A 111 -5.92 19.00 -3.00
N PRO A 112 -7.02 19.69 -2.69
CA PRO A 112 -7.94 19.17 -1.67
C PRO A 112 -8.52 17.85 -2.14
N PHE A 113 -8.78 16.96 -1.19
CA PHE A 113 -9.42 15.69 -1.49
C PHE A 113 -10.71 15.89 -2.29
N LYS A 114 -10.85 15.10 -3.32
CA LYS A 114 -12.09 15.07 -4.10
C LYS A 114 -13.29 14.62 -3.23
N TYR A 115 -13.02 13.76 -2.29
CA TYR A 115 -14.00 13.24 -1.35
C TYR A 115 -13.56 13.52 0.08
N PRO A 116 -14.45 14.07 0.95
CA PRO A 116 -14.09 14.42 2.32
C PRO A 116 -13.55 13.25 3.16
N ASP A 117 -13.96 12.04 2.82
CA ASP A 117 -13.64 10.83 3.56
C ASP A 117 -12.51 10.00 2.91
N TYR A 118 -11.68 10.63 2.06
CA TYR A 118 -10.65 9.91 1.30
C TYR A 118 -9.73 9.08 2.21
N ASN A 119 -9.11 9.70 3.20
CA ASN A 119 -8.24 8.99 4.12
C ASN A 119 -9.00 7.93 4.94
N ALA A 120 -10.21 8.25 5.37
CA ALA A 120 -11.04 7.30 6.09
C ALA A 120 -11.46 6.10 5.23
N SER A 121 -11.66 6.29 3.92
CA SER A 121 -11.96 5.20 3.00
C SER A 121 -10.77 4.28 2.75
N ASN A 122 -9.56 4.82 2.81
CA ASN A 122 -8.34 4.04 2.69
C ASN A 122 -8.00 3.30 4.00
N TYR A 123 -8.29 3.90 5.14
CA TYR A 123 -8.02 3.28 6.42
C TYR A 123 -8.94 2.09 6.68
N ARG A 124 -8.33 0.93 6.76
CA ARG A 124 -9.01 -0.34 6.99
C ARG A 124 -8.36 -1.05 8.15
N GLY A 125 -8.54 -0.52 9.34
CA GLY A 125 -7.87 -0.99 10.56
C GLY A 125 -7.94 -2.49 10.83
N GLU A 126 -8.91 -3.18 10.24
CA GLU A 126 -9.00 -4.62 10.33
C GLU A 126 -7.84 -5.38 9.70
N TYR A 127 -7.08 -4.77 8.83
CA TYR A 127 -5.96 -5.44 8.16
C TYR A 127 -4.69 -5.45 8.99
N SER A 128 -4.52 -4.47 9.83
CA SER A 128 -3.25 -4.23 10.48
C SER A 128 -2.78 -5.38 11.37
N TYR A 129 -3.70 -6.09 11.98
CA TYR A 129 -3.36 -7.14 12.97
C TYR A 129 -4.40 -8.24 13.04
N ARG A 130 -5.21 -8.29 12.08
CA ARG A 130 -6.34 -9.21 12.05
C ARG A 130 -5.96 -10.64 12.40
N GLU A 131 -4.88 -11.11 11.86
CA GLU A 131 -4.44 -12.49 12.02
C GLU A 131 -3.88 -12.81 13.39
N LYS A 132 -3.56 -11.78 14.15
CA LYS A 132 -3.05 -11.97 15.52
C LYS A 132 -4.15 -12.02 16.56
N TRP A 133 -5.37 -11.73 16.17
CA TRP A 133 -6.50 -11.64 17.07
C TRP A 133 -7.43 -12.87 17.02
N TRP A 134 -7.21 -13.71 16.07
CA TRP A 134 -7.96 -14.96 15.88
C TRP A 134 -7.13 -16.16 16.41
#